data_4058a11444dfba0d9197f3f214611217
#
_entry.id   4058a11444dfba0d9197f3f214611217
#
_cell.length_a   1.000
_cell.length_b   1.000
_cell.length_c   1.000
_cell.angle_alpha   90.00
_cell.angle_beta   90.00
_cell.angle_gamma   90.00
#
_symmetry.space_group_name_H-M   'P 1'
#
loop_
_entity.id
_entity.type
_entity.pdbx_description
1 polymer ?
#
loop_
_entity_poly.entity_id
_entity_poly.type
_entity_poly.pdbx_seq_one_letter_code
_entity_poly.pdbx_strand_id
1 'polypeptide(L)'
;LIVGPSELFDVSTSSGVLTRSLMGIALTGYFLKLGFVLVLSYGLFVNPRGLKWMLLKIFKLRWLHRWYRAVERVGTDIVLSSHEIKRAGWKFWLKACSSTFLSWSSRYLVANALIMAFFSVSDQFLLFARQLVMWIMMLVMPTPGGSGFAEYIFSTYCRDLIEVPVAMQLGAATLIAVLWRLVTYYPYLVAGAIIFPRWIKQKFGSNKL
;
A
#
# COMPACT_ATOMS: atom_id res chain seq x y z
N LEU A 1 23.42 1.47 -8.33
CA LEU A 1 22.59 1.88 -9.47
C LEU A 1 21.34 2.55 -8.91
N ILE A 2 21.27 3.87 -9.01
CA ILE A 2 20.09 4.66 -8.62
C ILE A 2 19.29 4.83 -9.90
N VAL A 3 18.11 4.22 -9.96
CA VAL A 3 17.16 4.37 -11.06
C VAL A 3 16.74 5.84 -11.15
N GLY A 4 16.98 6.48 -12.28
CA GLY A 4 16.64 7.90 -12.48
C GLY A 4 15.12 8.11 -12.58
N PRO A 5 14.60 9.30 -12.23
CA PRO A 5 13.17 9.60 -12.37
C PRO A 5 12.65 9.42 -13.80
N SER A 6 13.47 9.67 -14.82
CA SER A 6 13.15 9.44 -16.22
C SER A 6 12.88 7.97 -16.52
N GLU A 7 13.71 7.06 -16.02
CA GLU A 7 13.55 5.62 -16.23
C GLU A 7 12.34 5.04 -15.51
N LEU A 8 12.01 5.61 -14.33
CA LEU A 8 10.83 5.19 -13.57
C LEU A 8 9.51 5.54 -14.26
N PHE A 9 9.45 6.67 -14.96
CA PHE A 9 8.20 7.17 -15.56
C PHE A 9 8.18 7.11 -17.08
N ASP A 10 9.30 6.77 -17.72
CA ASP A 10 9.37 6.59 -19.16
C ASP A 10 8.77 5.24 -19.57
N VAL A 11 7.51 5.29 -19.97
CA VAL A 11 6.83 4.15 -20.58
C VAL A 11 6.92 4.33 -22.07
N SER A 12 7.82 3.63 -22.70
CA SER A 12 8.30 3.77 -24.09
C SER A 12 7.22 3.77 -25.19
N THR A 13 5.96 3.59 -24.82
CA THR A 13 4.84 3.53 -25.76
C THR A 13 3.70 4.51 -25.39
N SER A 14 3.88 5.36 -24.39
CA SER A 14 2.82 6.26 -23.93
C SER A 14 3.04 7.69 -24.42
N SER A 15 1.95 8.35 -24.80
CA SER A 15 1.96 9.78 -25.04
C SER A 15 2.48 10.53 -23.80
N GLY A 16 3.25 11.59 -23.97
CA GLY A 16 3.80 12.37 -22.84
C GLY A 16 2.74 12.89 -21.84
N VAL A 17 1.46 12.89 -22.22
CA VAL A 17 0.32 13.18 -21.35
C VAL A 17 0.13 12.08 -20.30
N LEU A 18 0.23 10.83 -20.69
CA LEU A 18 0.06 9.68 -19.75
C LEU A 18 1.20 9.65 -18.73
N THR A 19 2.44 9.84 -19.17
CA THR A 19 3.62 9.93 -18.29
C THR A 19 3.48 11.06 -17.26
N ARG A 20 3.03 12.25 -17.69
CA ARG A 20 2.79 13.38 -16.78
C ARG A 20 1.66 13.10 -15.79
N SER A 21 0.59 12.45 -16.22
CA SER A 21 -0.52 12.07 -15.34
C SER A 21 -0.09 11.04 -14.28
N LEU A 22 0.66 10.00 -14.66
CA LEU A 22 1.21 9.01 -13.76
C LEU A 22 2.17 9.63 -12.73
N MET A 23 3.05 10.51 -13.19
CA MET A 23 3.97 11.24 -12.31
C MET A 23 3.20 12.15 -11.33
N GLY A 24 2.16 12.84 -11.78
CA GLY A 24 1.31 13.68 -10.93
C GLY A 24 0.60 12.85 -9.84
N ILE A 25 0.03 11.70 -10.20
CA ILE A 25 -0.61 10.78 -9.25
C ILE A 25 0.42 10.23 -8.25
N ALA A 26 1.59 9.81 -8.72
CA ALA A 26 2.65 9.29 -7.86
C ALA A 26 3.15 10.34 -6.86
N LEU A 27 3.42 11.57 -7.31
CA LEU A 27 3.86 12.67 -6.45
C LEU A 27 2.80 13.05 -5.42
N THR A 28 1.53 13.16 -5.84
CA THR A 28 0.42 13.44 -4.93
C THR A 28 0.29 12.37 -3.86
N GLY A 29 0.32 11.09 -4.26
CA GLY A 29 0.30 9.97 -3.33
C GLY A 29 1.49 9.94 -2.38
N TYR A 30 2.68 10.25 -2.89
CA TYR A 30 3.90 10.34 -2.08
C TYR A 30 3.80 11.42 -1.00
N PHE A 31 3.45 12.65 -1.37
CA PHE A 31 3.33 13.75 -0.41
C PHE A 31 2.21 13.52 0.61
N LEU A 32 1.09 12.94 0.19
CA LEU A 32 -0.01 12.59 1.10
C LEU A 32 0.44 11.52 2.12
N LYS A 33 1.12 10.49 1.65
CA LYS A 33 1.67 9.42 2.52
C LYS A 33 2.76 9.95 3.44
N LEU A 34 3.67 10.78 2.92
CA LEU A 34 4.73 11.40 3.71
C LEU A 34 4.14 12.29 4.81
N GLY A 35 3.18 13.15 4.48
CA GLY A 35 2.49 14.00 5.45
C GLY A 35 1.79 13.17 6.54
N PHE A 36 1.10 12.10 6.15
CA PHE A 36 0.44 11.20 7.10
C PHE A 36 1.46 10.53 8.04
N VAL A 37 2.56 10.00 7.51
CA VAL A 37 3.62 9.38 8.30
C VAL A 37 4.27 10.38 9.25
N LEU A 38 4.55 11.60 8.79
CA LEU A 38 5.13 12.66 9.63
C LEU A 38 4.20 13.05 10.78
N VAL A 39 2.91 13.23 10.51
CA VAL A 39 1.90 13.54 11.54
C VAL A 39 1.80 12.42 12.57
N LEU A 40 1.74 11.17 12.12
CA LEU A 40 1.70 10.02 13.04
C LEU A 40 3.00 9.88 13.84
N SER A 41 4.15 10.02 13.19
CA SER A 41 5.45 9.92 13.85
C SER A 41 5.60 11.02 14.90
N TYR A 42 5.29 12.27 14.55
CA TYR A 42 5.29 13.37 15.51
C TYR A 42 4.34 13.11 16.68
N GLY A 43 3.12 12.66 16.36
CA GLY A 43 2.12 12.36 17.38
C GLY A 43 2.51 11.21 18.30
N LEU A 44 3.10 10.13 17.78
CA LEU A 44 3.48 8.99 18.61
C LEU A 44 4.78 9.23 19.40
N PHE A 45 5.80 9.87 18.78
CA PHE A 45 7.11 9.99 19.40
C PHE A 45 7.35 11.31 20.13
N VAL A 46 6.71 12.40 19.73
CA VAL A 46 6.96 13.72 20.32
C VAL A 46 5.80 14.13 21.23
N ASN A 47 4.60 14.23 20.69
CA ASN A 47 3.46 14.78 21.42
C ASN A 47 2.16 13.97 21.25
N PRO A 48 1.99 12.83 21.95
CA PRO A 48 0.79 12.01 21.84
C PRO A 48 -0.48 12.69 22.35
N ARG A 49 -0.35 13.60 23.31
CA ARG A 49 -1.47 14.41 23.80
C ARG A 49 -1.92 15.44 22.76
N GLY A 50 -0.98 16.03 22.02
CA GLY A 50 -1.26 16.94 20.90
C GLY A 50 -1.99 16.25 19.76
N LEU A 51 -1.59 15.02 19.41
CA LEU A 51 -2.28 14.21 18.41
C LEU A 51 -3.73 13.90 18.84
N LYS A 52 -3.94 13.48 20.09
CA LYS A 52 -5.28 13.27 20.64
C LYS A 52 -6.11 14.56 20.55
N TRP A 53 -5.56 15.70 20.93
CA TRP A 53 -6.24 16.99 20.87
C TRP A 53 -6.61 17.37 19.42
N MET A 54 -5.70 17.18 18.47
CA MET A 54 -5.93 17.44 17.06
C MET A 54 -7.06 16.56 16.50
N LEU A 55 -7.05 15.27 16.81
CA LEU A 55 -8.12 14.35 16.42
C LEU A 55 -9.46 14.79 17.01
N LEU A 56 -9.53 15.11 18.30
CA LEU A 56 -10.75 15.56 18.94
C LEU A 56 -11.27 16.89 18.35
N LYS A 57 -10.36 17.81 17.98
CA LYS A 57 -10.72 19.08 17.33
C LYS A 57 -11.35 18.86 15.95
N ILE A 58 -10.80 17.95 15.15
CA ILE A 58 -11.34 17.59 13.83
C ILE A 58 -12.73 16.95 13.98
N PHE A 59 -12.89 16.01 14.92
CA PHE A 59 -14.14 15.28 15.12
C PHE A 59 -15.18 16.06 15.94
N LYS A 60 -14.86 17.27 16.44
CA LYS A 60 -15.82 18.21 16.98
C LYS A 60 -16.68 18.90 15.90
N LEU A 61 -16.30 18.79 14.61
CA LEU A 61 -17.10 19.27 13.49
C LEU A 61 -18.48 18.59 13.47
N ARG A 62 -19.52 19.36 13.16
CA ARG A 62 -20.93 18.94 13.21
C ARG A 62 -21.24 17.63 12.46
N TRP A 63 -20.53 17.36 11.38
CA TRP A 63 -20.68 16.15 10.58
C TRP A 63 -20.01 14.91 11.19
N LEU A 64 -18.92 15.07 11.93
CA LEU A 64 -18.14 14.00 12.53
C LEU A 64 -18.44 13.77 14.01
N HIS A 65 -19.31 14.57 14.63
CA HIS A 65 -19.63 14.51 16.05
C HIS A 65 -20.14 13.13 16.52
N ARG A 66 -20.81 12.41 15.64
CA ARG A 66 -21.27 11.02 15.91
C ARG A 66 -20.12 10.09 16.33
N TRP A 67 -18.90 10.36 15.86
CA TRP A 67 -17.72 9.53 16.09
C TRP A 67 -16.84 10.05 17.23
N TYR A 68 -17.17 11.17 17.83
CA TYR A 68 -16.37 11.85 18.86
C TYR A 68 -15.99 10.92 20.01
N ARG A 69 -16.94 10.15 20.58
CA ARG A 69 -16.67 9.20 21.68
C ARG A 69 -15.76 8.04 21.27
N ALA A 70 -15.85 7.58 20.03
CA ALA A 70 -14.97 6.54 19.52
C ALA A 70 -13.53 7.08 19.37
N VAL A 71 -13.39 8.29 18.83
CA VAL A 71 -12.09 8.96 18.64
C VAL A 71 -11.44 9.32 19.98
N GLU A 72 -12.22 9.68 21.00
CA GLU A 72 -11.71 9.93 22.35
C GLU A 72 -11.07 8.67 22.95
N ARG A 73 -11.69 7.51 22.79
CA ARG A 73 -11.13 6.22 23.21
C ARG A 73 -9.86 5.91 22.44
N VAL A 74 -9.90 5.97 21.10
CA VAL A 74 -8.73 5.75 20.25
C VAL A 74 -7.59 6.71 20.59
N GLY A 75 -7.91 8.00 20.85
CA GLY A 75 -6.91 8.98 21.27
C GLY A 75 -6.26 8.66 22.63
N THR A 76 -6.99 8.04 23.55
CA THR A 76 -6.44 7.57 24.81
C THR A 76 -5.53 6.36 24.61
N ASP A 77 -5.97 5.41 23.78
CA ASP A 77 -5.18 4.22 23.42
C ASP A 77 -3.88 4.62 22.72
N ILE A 78 -3.89 5.63 21.84
CA ILE A 78 -2.70 6.19 21.20
C ILE A 78 -1.70 6.71 22.26
N VAL A 79 -2.18 7.42 23.27
CA VAL A 79 -1.32 7.94 24.35
C VAL A 79 -0.69 6.81 25.14
N LEU A 80 -1.46 5.78 25.50
CA LEU A 80 -0.97 4.60 26.22
C LEU A 80 0.06 3.84 25.38
N SER A 81 -0.28 3.51 24.13
CA SER A 81 0.62 2.80 23.20
C SER A 81 1.92 3.58 22.92
N SER A 82 1.86 4.92 22.87
CA SER A 82 3.05 5.76 22.70
C SER A 82 4.05 5.56 23.85
N HIS A 83 3.59 5.40 25.07
CA HIS A 83 4.47 5.13 26.22
C HIS A 83 5.14 3.75 26.10
N GLU A 84 4.41 2.74 25.68
CA GLU A 84 4.95 1.40 25.46
C GLU A 84 5.97 1.38 24.32
N ILE A 85 5.68 2.01 23.21
CA ILE A 85 6.55 2.13 22.04
C ILE A 85 7.87 2.85 22.39
N LYS A 86 7.80 3.91 23.20
CA LYS A 86 9.00 4.65 23.65
C LYS A 86 9.89 3.82 24.58
N ARG A 87 9.32 2.88 25.32
CA ARG A 87 10.06 1.96 26.20
C ARG A 87 10.63 0.76 25.44
N ALA A 88 10.19 0.52 24.21
CA ALA A 88 10.69 -0.58 23.38
C ALA A 88 12.18 -0.38 23.07
N GLY A 89 12.98 -1.37 23.41
CA GLY A 89 14.43 -1.33 23.21
C GLY A 89 14.83 -1.44 21.74
N TRP A 90 16.08 -1.10 21.43
CA TRP A 90 16.65 -1.17 20.08
C TRP A 90 16.43 -2.53 19.37
N LYS A 91 16.55 -3.63 20.10
CA LYS A 91 16.34 -4.98 19.57
C LYS A 91 14.92 -5.19 19.03
N PHE A 92 13.91 -4.61 19.69
CA PHE A 92 12.53 -4.65 19.22
C PHE A 92 12.40 -3.91 17.87
N TRP A 93 12.95 -2.71 17.76
CA TRP A 93 12.90 -1.91 16.54
C TRP A 93 13.62 -2.57 15.38
N LEU A 94 14.80 -3.13 15.62
CA LEU A 94 15.54 -3.86 14.59
C LEU A 94 14.73 -5.07 14.08
N LYS A 95 14.14 -5.86 14.98
CA LYS A 95 13.30 -7.00 14.61
C LYS A 95 12.05 -6.58 13.86
N ALA A 96 11.37 -5.54 14.29
CA ALA A 96 10.18 -5.01 13.64
C ALA A 96 10.49 -4.47 12.23
N CYS A 97 11.53 -3.65 12.09
CA CYS A 97 11.95 -3.10 10.80
C CYS A 97 12.40 -4.19 9.83
N SER A 98 13.23 -5.12 10.27
CA SER A 98 13.73 -6.20 9.41
C SER A 98 12.60 -7.14 8.97
N SER A 99 11.70 -7.50 9.88
CA SER A 99 10.52 -8.32 9.56
C SER A 99 9.60 -7.63 8.55
N THR A 100 9.33 -6.34 8.75
CA THR A 100 8.51 -5.55 7.84
C THR A 100 9.17 -5.42 6.48
N PHE A 101 10.46 -5.09 6.45
CA PHE A 101 11.22 -4.99 5.20
C PHE A 101 11.21 -6.30 4.41
N LEU A 102 11.49 -7.42 5.07
CA LEU A 102 11.50 -8.73 4.44
C LEU A 102 10.10 -9.10 3.90
N SER A 103 9.05 -8.86 4.69
CA SER A 103 7.67 -9.13 4.29
C SER A 103 7.24 -8.34 3.05
N TRP A 104 7.56 -7.05 3.00
CA TRP A 104 7.21 -6.21 1.85
C TRP A 104 8.06 -6.54 0.62
N SER A 105 9.37 -6.74 0.79
CA SER A 105 10.25 -7.15 -0.31
C SER A 105 9.80 -8.47 -0.93
N SER A 106 9.41 -9.45 -0.11
CA SER A 106 8.88 -10.72 -0.62
C SER A 106 7.62 -10.54 -1.47
N ARG A 107 6.72 -9.62 -1.08
CA ARG A 107 5.50 -9.32 -1.86
C ARG A 107 5.81 -8.73 -3.24
N TYR A 108 6.80 -7.84 -3.31
CA TYR A 108 7.20 -7.27 -4.60
C TYR A 108 7.91 -8.30 -5.47
N LEU A 109 8.74 -9.15 -4.88
CA LEU A 109 9.44 -10.20 -5.62
C LEU A 109 8.51 -11.26 -6.21
N VAL A 110 7.28 -11.41 -5.71
CA VAL A 110 6.28 -12.31 -6.32
C VAL A 110 5.97 -11.92 -7.77
N ALA A 111 5.82 -10.64 -8.09
CA ALA A 111 5.58 -10.23 -9.48
C ALA A 111 6.81 -10.46 -10.36
N ASN A 112 8.03 -10.20 -9.84
CA ASN A 112 9.25 -10.52 -10.54
C ASN A 112 9.34 -12.04 -10.84
N ALA A 113 9.09 -12.87 -9.85
CA ALA A 113 9.10 -14.33 -9.99
C ALA A 113 8.05 -14.82 -10.99
N LEU A 114 6.84 -14.25 -10.97
CA LEU A 114 5.80 -14.60 -11.92
C LEU A 114 6.17 -14.26 -13.36
N ILE A 115 6.74 -13.07 -13.59
CA ILE A 115 7.19 -12.72 -14.95
C ILE A 115 8.29 -13.66 -15.39
N MET A 116 9.30 -13.91 -14.55
CA MET A 116 10.42 -14.81 -14.86
C MET A 116 9.98 -16.25 -15.12
N ALA A 117 8.84 -16.69 -14.58
CA ALA A 117 8.31 -18.03 -14.82
C ALA A 117 7.79 -18.21 -16.27
N PHE A 118 7.41 -17.12 -16.94
CA PHE A 118 6.79 -17.17 -18.28
C PHE A 118 7.56 -16.39 -19.33
N PHE A 119 8.29 -15.34 -18.92
CA PHE A 119 8.94 -14.38 -19.81
C PHE A 119 10.29 -13.95 -19.27
N SER A 120 11.17 -13.48 -20.16
CA SER A 120 12.38 -12.76 -19.76
C SER A 120 12.05 -11.31 -19.40
N VAL A 121 12.83 -10.73 -18.51
CA VAL A 121 12.71 -9.33 -18.05
C VAL A 121 14.00 -8.61 -18.34
N SER A 122 13.94 -7.47 -18.96
CA SER A 122 15.10 -6.65 -19.32
C SER A 122 15.85 -6.11 -18.11
N ASP A 123 15.13 -5.64 -17.09
CA ASP A 123 15.69 -5.13 -15.83
C ASP A 123 14.81 -5.47 -14.63
N GLN A 124 15.28 -6.40 -13.81
CA GLN A 124 14.62 -6.88 -12.60
C GLN A 124 14.54 -5.80 -11.51
N PHE A 125 15.57 -4.97 -11.42
CA PHE A 125 15.61 -3.91 -10.42
C PHE A 125 14.66 -2.77 -10.77
N LEU A 126 14.59 -2.40 -12.03
CA LEU A 126 13.63 -1.41 -12.52
C LEU A 126 12.20 -1.89 -12.34
N LEU A 127 11.92 -3.17 -12.60
CA LEU A 127 10.61 -3.77 -12.34
C LEU A 127 10.22 -3.67 -10.86
N PHE A 128 11.14 -4.00 -9.96
CA PHE A 128 10.92 -3.87 -8.52
C PHE A 128 10.67 -2.40 -8.11
N ALA A 129 11.46 -1.48 -8.64
CA ALA A 129 11.29 -0.04 -8.37
C ALA A 129 9.94 0.49 -8.89
N ARG A 130 9.52 0.08 -10.08
CA ARG A 130 8.20 0.44 -10.64
C ARG A 130 7.03 -0.08 -9.80
N GLN A 131 7.16 -1.26 -9.21
CA GLN A 131 6.14 -1.78 -8.29
C GLN A 131 6.02 -0.91 -7.02
N LEU A 132 7.12 -0.39 -6.47
CA LEU A 132 7.07 0.55 -5.35
C LEU A 132 6.27 1.82 -5.70
N VAL A 133 6.52 2.39 -6.88
CA VAL A 133 5.79 3.57 -7.37
C VAL A 133 4.31 3.24 -7.59
N MET A 134 4.01 2.09 -8.18
CA MET A 134 2.65 1.61 -8.38
C MET A 134 1.86 1.53 -7.05
N TRP A 135 2.46 1.04 -5.98
CA TRP A 135 1.83 1.01 -4.66
C TRP A 135 1.55 2.40 -4.09
N ILE A 136 2.39 3.39 -4.42
CA ILE A 136 2.12 4.78 -4.04
C ILE A 136 0.93 5.33 -4.84
N MET A 137 0.86 5.05 -6.13
CA MET A 137 -0.26 5.46 -6.99
C MET A 137 -1.59 4.86 -6.54
N MET A 138 -1.58 3.59 -6.14
CA MET A 138 -2.78 2.90 -5.65
C MET A 138 -3.37 3.52 -4.38
N LEU A 139 -2.59 4.25 -3.60
CA LEU A 139 -3.10 4.93 -2.40
C LEU A 139 -4.10 6.05 -2.73
N VAL A 140 -3.96 6.69 -3.89
CA VAL A 140 -4.81 7.81 -4.31
C VAL A 140 -6.14 7.32 -4.89
N MET A 141 -6.22 6.05 -5.28
CA MET A 141 -7.42 5.49 -5.93
C MET A 141 -8.47 5.02 -4.92
N PRO A 142 -9.71 5.51 -5.06
CA PRO A 142 -10.80 5.18 -4.13
C PRO A 142 -11.46 3.81 -4.40
N THR A 143 -10.83 2.94 -5.21
CA THR A 143 -11.41 1.63 -5.52
C THR A 143 -11.13 0.62 -4.40
N PRO A 144 -12.12 -0.16 -3.96
CA PRO A 144 -11.91 -1.18 -2.93
C PRO A 144 -10.84 -2.19 -3.35
N GLY A 145 -9.74 -2.26 -2.59
CA GLY A 145 -8.61 -3.14 -2.89
C GLY A 145 -7.83 -2.79 -4.17
N GLY A 146 -8.09 -1.63 -4.79
CA GLY A 146 -7.45 -1.21 -6.03
C GLY A 146 -7.82 -2.07 -7.25
N SER A 147 -8.95 -2.81 -7.19
CA SER A 147 -9.36 -3.70 -8.27
C SER A 147 -9.64 -2.96 -9.57
N GLY A 148 -9.19 -3.50 -10.68
CA GLY A 148 -9.22 -2.90 -12.01
C GLY A 148 -8.08 -1.91 -12.25
N PHE A 149 -7.87 -0.99 -11.30
CA PHE A 149 -6.81 0.03 -11.43
C PHE A 149 -5.41 -0.55 -11.26
N ALA A 150 -5.23 -1.47 -10.32
CA ALA A 150 -3.93 -2.11 -10.12
C ALA A 150 -3.49 -2.93 -11.32
N GLU A 151 -4.42 -3.69 -11.93
CA GLU A 151 -4.17 -4.47 -13.13
C GLU A 151 -3.89 -3.56 -14.34
N TYR A 152 -4.65 -2.48 -14.47
CA TYR A 152 -4.44 -1.48 -15.51
C TYR A 152 -3.07 -0.80 -15.39
N ILE A 153 -2.71 -0.32 -14.20
CA ILE A 153 -1.40 0.32 -13.99
C ILE A 153 -0.28 -0.69 -14.19
N PHE A 154 -0.40 -1.90 -13.66
CA PHE A 154 0.62 -2.94 -13.84
C PHE A 154 0.83 -3.25 -15.33
N SER A 155 -0.25 -3.53 -16.06
CA SER A 155 -0.18 -3.88 -17.47
C SER A 155 0.36 -2.73 -18.34
N THR A 156 0.03 -1.49 -17.99
CA THR A 156 0.51 -0.32 -18.76
C THR A 156 1.92 0.08 -18.38
N TYR A 157 2.27 -0.01 -17.08
CA TYR A 157 3.49 0.56 -16.53
C TYR A 157 4.68 -0.41 -16.54
N CYS A 158 4.42 -1.72 -16.61
CA CYS A 158 5.46 -2.74 -16.61
C CYS A 158 5.62 -3.50 -17.94
N ARG A 159 4.78 -3.21 -18.96
CA ARG A 159 4.77 -3.98 -20.21
C ARG A 159 6.06 -3.91 -21.01
N ASP A 160 6.73 -2.77 -21.02
CA ASP A 160 7.98 -2.52 -21.74
C ASP A 160 9.18 -3.28 -21.16
N LEU A 161 9.06 -3.76 -19.93
CA LEU A 161 10.09 -4.57 -19.26
C LEU A 161 9.98 -6.06 -19.60
N ILE A 162 8.87 -6.49 -20.19
CA ILE A 162 8.66 -7.89 -20.61
C ILE A 162 9.20 -8.07 -22.02
N GLU A 163 10.17 -8.94 -22.19
CA GLU A 163 10.85 -9.22 -23.46
C GLU A 163 9.99 -10.11 -24.37
N VAL A 164 8.99 -9.49 -25.01
CA VAL A 164 8.13 -10.10 -26.02
C VAL A 164 7.90 -9.09 -27.16
N PRO A 165 7.48 -9.54 -28.36
CA PRO A 165 7.13 -8.65 -29.46
C PRO A 165 6.13 -7.56 -29.01
N VAL A 166 6.31 -6.33 -29.48
CA VAL A 166 5.52 -5.14 -29.05
C VAL A 166 4.01 -5.39 -29.14
N ALA A 167 3.57 -6.10 -30.18
CA ALA A 167 2.15 -6.46 -30.34
C ALA A 167 1.61 -7.36 -29.22
N MET A 168 2.46 -8.12 -28.53
CA MET A 168 2.09 -9.05 -27.46
C MET A 168 2.33 -8.49 -26.05
N GLN A 169 3.07 -7.40 -25.90
CA GLN A 169 3.47 -6.84 -24.60
C GLN A 169 2.28 -6.54 -23.69
N LEU A 170 1.24 -5.91 -24.23
CA LEU A 170 0.06 -5.57 -23.44
C LEU A 170 -0.68 -6.84 -22.98
N GLY A 171 -0.82 -7.83 -23.86
CA GLY A 171 -1.46 -9.10 -23.51
C GLY A 171 -0.68 -9.88 -22.46
N ALA A 172 0.64 -9.98 -22.61
CA ALA A 172 1.51 -10.63 -21.65
C ALA A 172 1.47 -9.92 -20.27
N ALA A 173 1.60 -8.59 -20.25
CA ALA A 173 1.54 -7.81 -19.03
C ALA A 173 0.18 -7.93 -18.32
N THR A 174 -0.92 -7.96 -19.09
CA THR A 174 -2.28 -8.15 -18.54
C THR A 174 -2.44 -9.55 -17.95
N LEU A 175 -1.96 -10.59 -18.61
CA LEU A 175 -1.96 -11.95 -18.10
C LEU A 175 -1.22 -12.03 -16.76
N ILE A 176 -0.01 -11.49 -16.71
CA ILE A 176 0.79 -11.45 -15.47
C ILE A 176 0.09 -10.64 -14.37
N ALA A 177 -0.52 -9.51 -14.70
CA ALA A 177 -1.27 -8.71 -13.73
C ALA A 177 -2.41 -9.51 -13.09
N VAL A 178 -3.16 -10.27 -13.88
CA VAL A 178 -4.24 -11.14 -13.39
C VAL A 178 -3.68 -12.28 -12.53
N LEU A 179 -2.63 -12.96 -12.97
CA LEU A 179 -1.97 -14.04 -12.21
C LEU A 179 -1.39 -13.52 -10.89
N TRP A 180 -0.75 -12.37 -10.93
CA TRP A 180 -0.23 -11.72 -9.73
C TRP A 180 -1.34 -11.43 -8.70
N ARG A 181 -2.47 -10.91 -9.15
CA ARG A 181 -3.65 -10.70 -8.29
C ARG A 181 -4.22 -12.01 -7.75
N LEU A 182 -4.26 -13.03 -8.61
CA LEU A 182 -4.79 -14.34 -8.24
C LEU A 182 -3.96 -14.98 -7.11
N VAL A 183 -2.66 -14.75 -7.10
CA VAL A 183 -1.75 -15.28 -6.07
C VAL A 183 -1.69 -14.37 -4.84
N THR A 184 -1.70 -13.04 -5.02
CA THR A 184 -1.40 -12.11 -3.91
C THR A 184 -2.63 -11.47 -3.27
N TYR A 185 -3.76 -11.42 -3.94
CA TYR A 185 -4.97 -10.73 -3.46
C TYR A 185 -6.14 -11.67 -3.15
N TYR A 186 -6.52 -12.50 -4.10
CA TYR A 186 -7.72 -13.35 -3.96
C TYR A 186 -7.65 -14.36 -2.81
N PRO A 187 -6.52 -15.00 -2.47
CA PRO A 187 -6.45 -15.90 -1.32
C PRO A 187 -6.75 -15.19 0.01
N TYR A 188 -6.27 -13.95 0.16
CA TYR A 188 -6.59 -13.15 1.36
C TYR A 188 -8.06 -12.73 1.39
N LEU A 189 -8.66 -12.42 0.24
CA LEU A 189 -10.08 -12.09 0.15
C LEU A 189 -10.94 -13.29 0.56
N VAL A 190 -10.65 -14.48 0.04
CA VAL A 190 -11.37 -15.72 0.36
C VAL A 190 -11.20 -16.07 1.84
N ALA A 191 -9.96 -16.04 2.35
CA ALA A 191 -9.69 -16.29 3.76
C ALA A 191 -10.44 -15.30 4.66
N GLY A 192 -10.42 -14.01 4.31
CA GLY A 192 -11.15 -12.97 5.02
C GLY A 192 -12.67 -13.20 5.01
N ALA A 193 -13.24 -13.56 3.87
CA ALA A 193 -14.66 -13.84 3.74
C ALA A 193 -15.13 -15.05 4.58
N ILE A 194 -14.25 -16.02 4.81
CA ILE A 194 -14.54 -17.20 5.63
C ILE A 194 -14.33 -16.92 7.12
N ILE A 195 -13.21 -16.28 7.47
CA ILE A 195 -12.79 -16.09 8.87
C ILE A 195 -13.60 -14.99 9.54
N PHE A 196 -13.84 -13.89 8.85
CA PHE A 196 -14.47 -12.69 9.44
C PHE A 196 -15.89 -12.93 9.98
N PRO A 197 -16.82 -13.58 9.26
CA PRO A 197 -18.14 -13.90 9.79
C PRO A 197 -18.09 -14.84 10.99
N ARG A 198 -17.17 -15.84 10.97
CA ARG A 198 -16.99 -16.78 12.08
C ARG A 198 -16.49 -16.06 13.33
N TRP A 199 -15.50 -15.18 13.18
CA TRP A 199 -14.94 -14.37 14.27
C TRP A 199 -15.99 -13.42 14.88
N ILE A 200 -16.79 -12.74 14.06
CA ILE A 200 -17.90 -11.89 14.53
C ILE A 200 -18.89 -12.72 15.33
N LYS A 201 -19.31 -13.87 14.81
CA LYS A 201 -20.27 -14.75 15.50
C LYS A 201 -19.73 -15.23 16.85
N GLN A 202 -18.46 -15.57 16.96
CA GLN A 202 -17.82 -15.95 18.21
C GLN A 202 -17.72 -14.80 19.21
N LYS A 203 -17.31 -13.61 18.75
CA LYS A 203 -17.03 -12.48 19.64
C LYS A 203 -18.29 -11.71 20.06
N PHE A 204 -19.30 -11.64 19.23
CA PHE A 204 -20.50 -10.84 19.45
C PHE A 204 -21.79 -11.69 19.52
N GLY A 205 -21.76 -12.94 19.12
CA GLY A 205 -22.90 -13.86 19.22
C GLY A 205 -23.10 -14.45 20.63
N SER A 206 -22.09 -14.37 21.50
CA SER A 206 -22.15 -14.87 22.90
C SER A 206 -22.83 -13.90 23.88
N ASN A 207 -23.26 -12.72 23.46
CA ASN A 207 -23.90 -11.72 24.30
C ASN A 207 -25.44 -11.70 24.16
N LYS A 208 -26.06 -12.79 23.69
CA LYS A 208 -27.51 -12.99 23.70
C LYS A 208 -27.87 -14.30 24.41
N LEU A 209 -27.62 -14.37 25.69
CA LEU A 209 -28.27 -15.25 26.67
C LEU A 209 -28.27 -14.56 28.02
#